data_186596b904c89c5a380e4cab4ac2a5eb
#
_entry.id   186596b904c89c5a380e4cab4ac2a5eb
#
_cell.length_a   1.000
_cell.length_b   1.000
_cell.length_c   1.000
_cell.angle_alpha   90.00
_cell.angle_beta   90.00
_cell.angle_gamma   90.00
#
_symmetry.space_group_name_H-M   'P 1'
#
loop_
_entity.id
_entity.type
_entity.pdbx_description
1 polymer ?
#
loop_
_entity_poly.entity_id
_entity_poly.type
_entity_poly.pdbx_seq_one_letter_code
_entity_poly.pdbx_strand_id
1 'polypeptide(L)'
;VIDSADWAERMAQEQLLRDEKKDSIEQFGFGKGYVMLAERLSRILALADQLLARGLNVVWVAHAKVVRVSPPDQTDGFDRWELKLHKQVAPLFKEWADLLLFLNYRTIVTEGDDGRMKGRGGKERIMHCQRSAAWDAKNRFGLPESMPMSIDTLRALFTGTAPAVAPSDEPPLHERMATFIAEAKTVATLGKVGDKIDAYESDGQLTADQADALRAAIAVRHDVLEPKEAADVVA
;
A
#
# COMPACT_ATOMS: atom_id res chain seq x y z
N VAL A 1 1.34 23.64 0.97
CA VAL A 1 1.13 22.41 1.76
C VAL A 1 0.07 22.69 2.80
N ILE A 2 -0.88 21.75 2.96
CA ILE A 2 -1.96 21.80 3.96
C ILE A 2 -1.78 20.58 4.89
N ASP A 3 -1.55 20.85 6.18
CA ASP A 3 -1.35 19.84 7.22
C ASP A 3 -2.39 20.06 8.31
N SER A 4 -3.40 19.21 8.45
CA SER A 4 -3.70 17.98 7.69
C SER A 4 -5.16 17.97 7.23
N ALA A 5 -5.50 17.06 6.32
CA ALA A 5 -6.87 16.93 5.82
C ALA A 5 -7.87 16.56 6.91
N ASP A 6 -7.50 15.71 7.86
CA ASP A 6 -8.35 15.33 8.99
C ASP A 6 -8.58 16.48 9.99
N TRP A 7 -7.60 17.38 10.16
CA TRP A 7 -7.82 18.59 10.92
C TRP A 7 -8.69 19.60 10.15
N ALA A 8 -8.52 19.71 8.84
CA ALA A 8 -9.41 20.54 8.01
C ALA A 8 -10.86 20.03 8.05
N GLU A 9 -11.06 18.70 8.01
CA GLU A 9 -12.39 18.10 8.19
C GLU A 9 -12.99 18.49 9.54
N ARG A 10 -12.22 18.35 10.62
CA ARG A 10 -12.66 18.70 11.96
C ARG A 10 -13.06 20.19 12.05
N MET A 11 -12.22 21.09 11.55
CA MET A 11 -12.52 22.54 11.54
C MET A 11 -13.76 22.87 10.72
N ALA A 12 -13.94 22.20 9.57
CA ALA A 12 -15.14 22.37 8.74
C ALA A 12 -16.41 21.88 9.46
N GLN A 13 -16.30 20.77 10.21
CA GLN A 13 -17.40 20.25 11.04
C GLN A 13 -17.74 21.23 12.17
N GLU A 14 -16.77 21.74 12.91
CA GLU A 14 -16.97 22.72 13.97
C GLU A 14 -17.61 24.00 13.43
N GLN A 15 -17.20 24.45 12.25
CA GLN A 15 -17.82 25.60 11.61
C GLN A 15 -19.25 25.31 11.18
N LEU A 16 -19.53 24.13 10.62
CA LEU A 16 -20.88 23.68 10.25
C LEU A 16 -21.82 23.70 11.47
N LEU A 17 -21.36 23.17 12.60
CA LEU A 17 -22.15 23.14 13.83
C LEU A 17 -22.46 24.55 14.35
N ARG A 18 -21.49 25.46 14.30
CA ARG A 18 -21.71 26.87 14.69
C ARG A 18 -22.73 27.57 13.80
N ASP A 19 -22.61 27.41 12.47
CA ASP A 19 -23.49 28.07 11.50
C ASP A 19 -24.94 27.61 11.65
N GLU A 20 -25.12 26.32 11.92
CA GLU A 20 -26.43 25.67 12.05
C GLU A 20 -26.95 25.61 13.49
N LYS A 21 -26.20 26.22 14.44
CA LYS A 21 -26.53 26.25 15.88
C LYS A 21 -26.84 24.86 16.44
N LYS A 22 -25.97 23.90 16.18
CA LYS A 22 -26.05 22.52 16.63
C LYS A 22 -24.85 22.14 17.49
N ASP A 23 -25.05 21.26 18.46
CA ASP A 23 -24.01 20.80 19.37
C ASP A 23 -23.28 19.58 18.82
N SER A 24 -23.94 18.79 17.96
CA SER A 24 -23.33 17.61 17.34
C SER A 24 -23.83 17.38 15.91
N ILE A 25 -23.04 16.66 15.12
CA ILE A 25 -23.37 16.36 13.73
C ILE A 25 -24.56 15.39 13.60
N GLU A 26 -24.81 14.59 14.61
CA GLU A 26 -25.94 13.67 14.70
C GLU A 26 -27.28 14.42 14.79
N GLN A 27 -27.30 15.63 15.32
CA GLN A 27 -28.51 16.46 15.42
C GLN A 27 -29.10 16.87 14.06
N PHE A 28 -28.39 16.70 12.96
CA PHE A 28 -28.94 16.90 11.61
C PHE A 28 -29.88 15.76 11.19
N GLY A 29 -29.81 14.61 11.85
CA GLY A 29 -30.60 13.43 11.55
C GLY A 29 -30.26 12.76 10.22
N PHE A 30 -30.49 11.46 10.14
CA PHE A 30 -30.35 10.66 8.91
C PHE A 30 -29.03 10.86 8.12
N GLY A 31 -27.95 11.20 8.81
CA GLY A 31 -26.63 11.41 8.18
C GLY A 31 -26.48 12.69 7.37
N LYS A 32 -27.49 13.59 7.34
CA LYS A 32 -27.44 14.86 6.58
C LYS A 32 -26.26 15.74 6.95
N GLY A 33 -25.87 15.78 8.24
CA GLY A 33 -24.71 16.55 8.68
C GLY A 33 -23.41 16.15 7.99
N TYR A 34 -23.22 14.86 7.75
CA TYR A 34 -22.04 14.36 7.03
C TYR A 34 -22.07 14.67 5.53
N VAL A 35 -23.25 14.73 4.92
CA VAL A 35 -23.42 15.20 3.53
C VAL A 35 -23.03 16.67 3.43
N MET A 36 -23.54 17.52 4.33
CA MET A 36 -23.20 18.95 4.37
C MET A 36 -21.70 19.18 4.65
N LEU A 37 -21.10 18.35 5.49
CA LEU A 37 -19.65 18.39 5.73
C LEU A 37 -18.88 18.05 4.44
N ALA A 38 -19.26 16.99 3.74
CA ALA A 38 -18.64 16.61 2.46
C ALA A 38 -18.77 17.73 1.41
N GLU A 39 -19.91 18.40 1.31
CA GLU A 39 -20.11 19.57 0.44
C GLU A 39 -19.17 20.73 0.80
N ARG A 40 -18.94 20.98 2.11
CA ARG A 40 -17.99 22.01 2.55
C ARG A 40 -16.57 21.68 2.14
N LEU A 41 -16.15 20.43 2.32
CA LEU A 41 -14.81 19.98 1.90
C LEU A 41 -14.66 20.04 0.37
N SER A 42 -15.70 19.68 -0.39
CA SER A 42 -15.70 19.84 -1.86
C SER A 42 -15.46 21.28 -2.29
N ARG A 43 -16.04 22.27 -1.59
CA ARG A 43 -15.77 23.69 -1.88
C ARG A 43 -14.30 24.08 -1.59
N ILE A 44 -13.71 23.52 -0.53
CA ILE A 44 -12.28 23.72 -0.23
C ILE A 44 -11.40 23.12 -1.33
N LEU A 45 -11.73 21.92 -1.83
CA LEU A 45 -11.03 21.33 -2.95
C LEU A 45 -11.17 22.16 -4.23
N ALA A 46 -12.36 22.73 -4.50
CA ALA A 46 -12.57 23.62 -5.63
C ALA A 46 -11.74 24.92 -5.52
N LEU A 47 -11.45 25.41 -4.31
CA LEU A 47 -10.48 26.50 -4.13
C LEU A 47 -9.04 26.04 -4.42
N ALA A 48 -8.70 24.79 -4.07
CA ALA A 48 -7.42 24.21 -4.43
C ALA A 48 -7.25 24.08 -5.95
N ASP A 49 -8.32 23.74 -6.69
CA ASP A 49 -8.30 23.73 -8.17
C ASP A 49 -7.96 25.10 -8.76
N GLN A 50 -8.42 26.19 -8.14
CA GLN A 50 -8.05 27.54 -8.58
C GLN A 50 -6.56 27.84 -8.37
N LEU A 51 -5.93 27.23 -7.34
CA LEU A 51 -4.49 27.34 -7.15
C LEU A 51 -3.72 26.52 -8.20
N LEU A 52 -4.21 25.31 -8.51
CA LEU A 52 -3.66 24.48 -9.58
C LEU A 52 -3.73 25.20 -10.94
N ALA A 53 -4.86 25.85 -11.26
CA ALA A 53 -5.02 26.63 -12.49
C ALA A 53 -4.04 27.82 -12.58
N ARG A 54 -3.49 28.28 -11.47
CA ARG A 54 -2.42 29.29 -11.41
C ARG A 54 -1.00 28.71 -11.45
N GLY A 55 -0.87 27.40 -11.69
CA GLY A 55 0.43 26.71 -11.75
C GLY A 55 1.03 26.37 -10.38
N LEU A 56 0.25 26.41 -9.31
CA LEU A 56 0.72 26.05 -7.98
C LEU A 56 0.45 24.56 -7.72
N ASN A 57 1.42 23.87 -7.13
CA ASN A 57 1.21 22.51 -6.64
C ASN A 57 0.53 22.56 -5.26
N VAL A 58 -0.51 21.76 -5.08
CA VAL A 58 -1.23 21.62 -3.81
C VAL A 58 -0.92 20.27 -3.20
N VAL A 59 -0.43 20.27 -1.98
CA VAL A 59 -0.09 19.05 -1.23
C VAL A 59 -0.91 19.01 0.04
N TRP A 60 -1.68 17.94 0.22
CA TRP A 60 -2.39 17.63 1.45
C TRP A 60 -1.65 16.55 2.21
N VAL A 61 -1.35 16.79 3.48
CA VAL A 61 -0.95 15.75 4.42
C VAL A 61 -2.20 15.19 5.07
N ALA A 62 -2.26 13.89 5.31
CA ALA A 62 -3.37 13.25 6.00
C ALA A 62 -2.86 12.13 6.89
N HIS A 63 -3.45 11.97 8.07
CA HIS A 63 -3.20 10.79 8.90
C HIS A 63 -3.91 9.57 8.32
N ALA A 64 -3.39 8.40 8.64
CA ALA A 64 -4.00 7.12 8.32
C ALA A 64 -4.60 6.47 9.56
N LYS A 65 -5.61 5.63 9.37
CA LYS A 65 -6.20 4.75 10.37
C LYS A 65 -6.34 3.34 9.82
N VAL A 66 -6.29 2.35 10.69
CA VAL A 66 -6.60 0.96 10.32
C VAL A 66 -8.11 0.78 10.41
N VAL A 67 -8.69 0.19 9.38
CA VAL A 67 -10.10 -0.19 9.31
C VAL A 67 -10.23 -1.65 8.90
N ARG A 68 -11.21 -2.35 9.46
CA ARG A 68 -11.58 -3.69 9.02
C ARG A 68 -12.45 -3.57 7.78
N VAL A 69 -12.07 -4.22 6.68
CA VAL A 69 -12.86 -4.32 5.47
C VAL A 69 -13.27 -5.77 5.24
N SER A 70 -14.49 -5.96 4.74
CA SER A 70 -15.04 -7.28 4.40
C SER A 70 -15.56 -7.20 2.97
N PRO A 71 -14.71 -7.49 1.97
CA PRO A 71 -15.14 -7.53 0.58
C PRO A 71 -16.23 -8.58 0.38
N PRO A 72 -17.21 -8.34 -0.50
CA PRO A 72 -18.35 -9.25 -0.70
C PRO A 72 -17.96 -10.60 -1.33
N ASP A 73 -16.78 -10.69 -1.91
CA ASP A 73 -16.21 -11.87 -2.55
C ASP A 73 -15.28 -12.68 -1.64
N GLN A 74 -15.12 -12.26 -0.37
CA GLN A 74 -14.25 -12.94 0.60
C GLN A 74 -15.01 -13.34 1.86
N THR A 75 -14.66 -14.51 2.40
CA THR A 75 -15.29 -15.06 3.61
C THR A 75 -14.84 -14.32 4.86
N ASP A 76 -13.58 -13.88 4.90
CA ASP A 76 -12.98 -13.20 6.04
C ASP A 76 -12.58 -11.77 5.68
N GLY A 77 -12.89 -10.84 6.59
CA GLY A 77 -12.41 -9.47 6.46
C GLY A 77 -10.94 -9.34 6.84
N PHE A 78 -10.28 -8.31 6.33
CA PHE A 78 -8.90 -7.98 6.66
C PHE A 78 -8.74 -6.52 7.07
N ASP A 79 -7.64 -6.22 7.74
CA ASP A 79 -7.31 -4.87 8.17
C ASP A 79 -6.57 -4.11 7.05
N ARG A 80 -6.96 -2.84 6.88
CA ARG A 80 -6.46 -1.99 5.82
C ARG A 80 -6.19 -0.58 6.34
N TRP A 81 -5.13 0.05 5.84
CA TRP A 81 -4.86 1.46 6.05
C TRP A 81 -5.72 2.32 5.14
N GLU A 82 -6.42 3.28 5.73
CA GLU A 82 -7.20 4.28 5.01
C GLU A 82 -6.94 5.70 5.53
N LEU A 83 -7.31 6.71 4.75
CA LEU A 83 -7.29 8.09 5.21
C LEU A 83 -8.15 8.23 6.48
N LYS A 84 -7.62 8.94 7.48
CA LYS A 84 -8.34 9.23 8.73
C LYS A 84 -9.38 10.34 8.51
N LEU A 85 -10.29 10.11 7.60
CA LEU A 85 -11.40 10.99 7.24
C LEU A 85 -12.72 10.24 7.42
N HIS A 86 -13.83 10.98 7.44
CA HIS A 86 -15.15 10.38 7.40
C HIS A 86 -15.39 9.65 6.06
N LYS A 87 -16.17 8.58 6.09
CA LYS A 87 -16.43 7.73 4.91
C LYS A 87 -17.04 8.46 3.71
N GLN A 88 -17.69 9.58 3.89
CA GLN A 88 -18.22 10.42 2.81
C GLN A 88 -17.21 11.46 2.32
N VAL A 89 -16.18 11.77 3.10
CA VAL A 89 -15.16 12.77 2.78
C VAL A 89 -13.92 12.12 2.14
N ALA A 90 -13.48 10.97 2.66
CA ALA A 90 -12.29 10.29 2.15
C ALA A 90 -12.32 10.06 0.62
N PRO A 91 -13.43 9.64 -0.01
CA PRO A 91 -13.51 9.49 -1.47
C PRO A 91 -13.21 10.78 -2.23
N LEU A 92 -13.68 11.93 -1.74
CA LEU A 92 -13.47 13.22 -2.39
C LEU A 92 -11.98 13.54 -2.57
N PHE A 93 -11.17 13.32 -1.51
CA PHE A 93 -9.73 13.52 -1.57
C PHE A 93 -9.04 12.49 -2.46
N LYS A 94 -9.45 11.21 -2.38
CA LYS A 94 -8.88 10.12 -3.19
C LYS A 94 -9.14 10.33 -4.69
N GLU A 95 -10.33 10.81 -5.04
CA GLU A 95 -10.72 11.06 -6.43
C GLU A 95 -10.06 12.33 -6.97
N TRP A 96 -10.02 13.39 -6.18
CA TRP A 96 -9.44 14.67 -6.54
C TRP A 96 -7.93 14.60 -6.76
N ALA A 97 -7.18 13.95 -5.89
CA ALA A 97 -5.72 13.89 -5.98
C ALA A 97 -5.25 13.17 -7.25
N ASP A 98 -4.24 13.70 -7.94
CA ASP A 98 -3.54 13.03 -9.03
C ASP A 98 -2.53 12.00 -8.54
N LEU A 99 -1.99 12.23 -7.34
CA LEU A 99 -1.04 11.37 -6.66
C LEU A 99 -1.48 11.19 -5.20
N LEU A 100 -1.74 9.96 -4.81
CA LEU A 100 -1.99 9.56 -3.43
C LEU A 100 -0.88 8.60 -3.01
N LEU A 101 -0.08 9.01 -2.04
CA LEU A 101 1.04 8.22 -1.52
C LEU A 101 0.72 7.72 -0.12
N PHE A 102 0.93 6.44 0.12
CA PHE A 102 0.90 5.89 1.46
C PHE A 102 2.33 5.82 2.00
N LEU A 103 2.60 6.57 3.07
CA LEU A 103 3.91 6.66 3.69
C LEU A 103 3.97 5.78 4.93
N ASN A 104 4.92 4.86 4.98
CA ASN A 104 5.08 3.98 6.12
C ASN A 104 6.56 3.64 6.36
N TYR A 105 6.83 3.03 7.51
CA TYR A 105 8.13 2.40 7.77
C TYR A 105 8.16 1.01 7.14
N ARG A 106 9.34 0.60 6.64
CA ARG A 106 9.54 -0.79 6.23
C ARG A 106 9.48 -1.68 7.47
N THR A 107 8.42 -2.45 7.61
CA THR A 107 8.24 -3.40 8.70
C THR A 107 8.46 -4.80 8.15
N ILE A 108 9.39 -5.54 8.74
CA ILE A 108 9.62 -6.95 8.46
C ILE A 108 9.00 -7.72 9.62
N VAL A 109 8.04 -8.59 9.31
CA VAL A 109 7.44 -9.47 10.30
C VAL A 109 8.21 -10.79 10.27
N THR A 110 8.88 -11.12 11.36
CA THR A 110 9.59 -12.40 11.52
C THR A 110 8.96 -13.21 12.64
N GLU A 111 8.88 -14.51 12.46
CA GLU A 111 8.52 -15.41 13.55
C GLU A 111 9.67 -15.45 14.55
N GLY A 112 9.37 -15.18 15.82
CA GLY A 112 10.34 -15.29 16.91
C GLY A 112 10.51 -16.74 17.36
N ASP A 113 11.55 -17.01 18.13
CA ASP A 113 11.87 -18.34 18.69
C ASP A 113 10.73 -18.90 19.58
N ASP A 114 9.81 -18.07 20.00
CA ASP A 114 8.62 -18.38 20.79
C ASP A 114 7.37 -18.64 19.93
N GLY A 115 7.52 -18.78 18.60
CA GLY A 115 6.42 -18.97 17.64
C GLY A 115 5.51 -17.76 17.46
N ARG A 116 5.86 -16.61 18.06
CA ARG A 116 5.09 -15.38 17.92
C ARG A 116 5.65 -14.50 16.80
N MET A 117 4.75 -13.93 16.02
CA MET A 117 5.13 -12.97 15.01
C MET A 117 5.64 -11.68 15.67
N LYS A 118 6.90 -11.34 15.41
CA LYS A 118 7.53 -10.10 15.91
C LYS A 118 7.79 -9.17 14.72
N GLY A 119 7.18 -7.97 14.76
CA GLY A 119 7.49 -6.91 13.83
C GLY A 119 8.86 -6.33 14.18
N ARG A 120 9.83 -6.45 13.27
CA ARG A 120 11.06 -5.66 13.31
C ARG A 120 10.89 -4.49 12.34
N GLY A 121 10.71 -3.28 12.88
CA GLY A 121 10.66 -2.04 12.11
C GLY A 121 12.06 -1.54 11.82
N GLY A 122 12.35 -1.26 10.54
CA GLY A 122 13.54 -0.54 10.15
C GLY A 122 13.39 0.97 10.38
N LYS A 123 14.50 1.71 10.28
CA LYS A 123 14.48 3.19 10.24
C LYS A 123 14.08 3.71 8.85
N GLU A 124 13.99 2.83 7.88
CA GLU A 124 13.71 3.15 6.48
C GLU A 124 12.24 3.52 6.30
N ARG A 125 12.00 4.66 5.68
CA ARG A 125 10.67 5.13 5.31
C ARG A 125 10.45 4.90 3.82
N ILE A 126 9.27 4.37 3.48
CA ILE A 126 8.88 4.03 2.11
C ILE A 126 7.64 4.82 1.72
N MET A 127 7.59 5.27 0.49
CA MET A 127 6.39 5.77 -0.18
C MET A 127 5.83 4.65 -1.06
N HIS A 128 4.60 4.23 -0.79
CA HIS A 128 3.85 3.33 -1.65
C HIS A 128 3.02 4.16 -2.61
N CYS A 129 3.26 3.96 -3.91
CA CYS A 129 2.63 4.72 -4.99
C CYS A 129 1.50 3.95 -5.67
N GLN A 130 1.42 2.65 -5.48
CA GLN A 130 0.41 1.76 -6.03
C GLN A 130 -0.52 1.23 -4.94
N ARG A 131 -1.79 1.06 -5.29
CA ARG A 131 -2.80 0.49 -4.40
C ARG A 131 -2.50 -0.98 -4.11
N SER A 132 -2.78 -1.39 -2.88
CA SER A 132 -2.76 -2.81 -2.48
C SER A 132 -4.00 -3.16 -1.66
N ALA A 133 -4.14 -4.41 -1.26
CA ALA A 133 -5.16 -4.81 -0.29
C ALA A 133 -4.98 -4.08 1.05
N ALA A 134 -3.74 -3.81 1.47
CA ALA A 134 -3.40 -3.25 2.77
C ALA A 134 -3.49 -1.72 2.85
N TRP A 135 -3.47 -0.99 1.73
CA TRP A 135 -3.55 0.49 1.70
C TRP A 135 -4.10 1.02 0.39
N ASP A 136 -4.59 2.27 0.41
CA ASP A 136 -4.90 3.03 -0.78
C ASP A 136 -3.69 3.83 -1.25
N ALA A 137 -3.51 3.85 -2.57
CA ALA A 137 -2.61 4.75 -3.27
C ALA A 137 -3.16 5.03 -4.68
N LYS A 138 -2.70 6.11 -5.32
CA LYS A 138 -3.07 6.49 -6.69
C LYS A 138 -1.88 7.13 -7.35
N ASN A 139 -1.61 6.75 -8.59
CA ASN A 139 -0.43 7.18 -9.32
C ASN A 139 -0.76 7.42 -10.78
N ARG A 140 -0.89 8.69 -11.18
CA ARG A 140 -1.09 9.10 -12.59
C ARG A 140 0.21 9.42 -13.30
N PHE A 141 1.35 9.37 -12.60
CA PHE A 141 2.65 9.81 -13.11
C PHE A 141 3.58 8.66 -13.47
N GLY A 142 3.11 7.40 -13.39
CA GLY A 142 3.93 6.24 -13.73
C GLY A 142 5.09 5.98 -12.75
N LEU A 143 4.96 6.40 -11.49
CA LEU A 143 5.94 6.10 -10.46
C LEU A 143 5.99 4.59 -10.19
N PRO A 144 7.13 4.04 -9.74
CA PRO A 144 7.23 2.64 -9.33
C PRO A 144 6.26 2.32 -8.18
N GLU A 145 6.01 1.04 -7.93
CA GLU A 145 5.10 0.56 -6.89
C GLU A 145 5.43 1.16 -5.52
N SER A 146 6.72 1.20 -5.19
CA SER A 146 7.22 1.82 -3.97
C SER A 146 8.60 2.43 -4.21
N MET A 147 8.94 3.43 -3.41
CA MET A 147 10.23 4.12 -3.48
C MET A 147 10.65 4.64 -2.10
N PRO A 148 11.95 4.92 -1.88
CA PRO A 148 12.40 5.56 -0.66
C PRO A 148 11.71 6.91 -0.44
N MET A 149 11.38 7.22 0.81
CA MET A 149 10.79 8.51 1.17
C MET A 149 11.84 9.62 1.08
N SER A 150 11.99 10.19 -0.11
CA SER A 150 12.87 11.32 -0.39
C SER A 150 12.14 12.35 -1.26
N ILE A 151 12.36 13.62 -0.98
CA ILE A 151 11.85 14.70 -1.82
C ILE A 151 12.49 14.68 -3.21
N ASP A 152 13.70 14.16 -3.34
CA ASP A 152 14.40 14.12 -4.61
C ASP A 152 13.72 13.17 -5.60
N THR A 153 13.11 12.07 -5.11
CA THR A 153 12.33 11.15 -5.94
C THR A 153 11.05 11.79 -6.49
N LEU A 154 10.50 12.78 -5.79
CA LEU A 154 9.31 13.52 -6.21
C LEU A 154 9.65 14.82 -6.94
N ARG A 155 10.87 15.34 -6.81
CA ARG A 155 11.30 16.62 -7.40
C ARG A 155 11.07 16.68 -8.89
N ALA A 156 11.32 15.58 -9.59
CA ALA A 156 11.15 15.46 -11.03
C ALA A 156 9.70 15.72 -11.48
N LEU A 157 8.71 15.36 -10.66
CA LEU A 157 7.29 15.63 -10.93
C LEU A 157 6.98 17.14 -10.93
N PHE A 158 7.65 17.89 -10.05
CA PHE A 158 7.42 19.34 -9.90
C PHE A 158 8.25 20.18 -10.87
N THR A 159 9.33 19.62 -11.44
CA THR A 159 10.20 20.32 -12.39
C THR A 159 9.90 19.99 -13.85
N GLY A 160 8.94 19.10 -14.11
CA GLY A 160 8.60 18.66 -15.47
C GLY A 160 9.65 17.77 -16.12
N THR A 161 10.71 17.44 -15.42
CA THR A 161 11.65 16.38 -15.82
C THR A 161 11.03 15.05 -15.44
N ALA A 162 10.73 14.19 -16.43
CA ALA A 162 10.25 12.84 -16.12
C ALA A 162 11.21 12.21 -15.10
N PRO A 163 10.69 11.61 -14.00
CA PRO A 163 11.57 10.90 -13.12
C PRO A 163 12.28 9.84 -13.95
N ALA A 164 13.60 9.93 -14.03
CA ALA A 164 14.37 8.77 -14.39
C ALA A 164 13.95 7.72 -13.37
N VAL A 165 13.22 6.70 -13.81
CA VAL A 165 12.95 5.51 -13.01
C VAL A 165 14.33 4.99 -12.67
N ALA A 166 14.85 5.38 -11.48
CA ALA A 166 16.01 4.74 -10.95
C ALA A 166 15.60 3.27 -10.85
N PRO A 167 16.32 2.35 -11.52
CA PRO A 167 16.05 0.95 -11.34
C PRO A 167 16.05 0.75 -9.82
N SER A 168 15.02 0.15 -9.27
CA SER A 168 15.02 -0.25 -7.87
C SER A 168 16.30 -1.05 -7.69
N ASP A 169 17.20 -0.68 -6.75
CA ASP A 169 18.38 -1.47 -6.41
C ASP A 169 17.98 -2.86 -5.86
N GLU A 170 16.69 -3.09 -5.69
CA GLU A 170 16.19 -4.43 -5.37
C GLU A 170 16.20 -5.29 -6.64
N PRO A 171 16.82 -6.46 -6.59
CA PRO A 171 16.74 -7.43 -7.68
C PRO A 171 15.29 -7.71 -8.07
N PRO A 172 14.99 -7.98 -9.33
CA PRO A 172 13.66 -8.35 -9.80
C PRO A 172 13.03 -9.44 -8.93
N LEU A 173 11.69 -9.47 -8.81
CA LEU A 173 10.96 -10.40 -7.93
C LEU A 173 11.45 -11.85 -8.12
N HIS A 174 11.63 -12.32 -9.35
CA HIS A 174 12.09 -13.67 -9.64
C HIS A 174 13.50 -13.95 -9.11
N GLU A 175 14.42 -12.98 -9.15
CA GLU A 175 15.79 -13.15 -8.61
C GLU A 175 15.78 -13.20 -7.08
N ARG A 176 14.96 -12.37 -6.43
CA ARG A 176 14.78 -12.41 -4.97
C ARG A 176 14.17 -13.72 -4.51
N MET A 177 13.19 -14.24 -5.26
CA MET A 177 12.60 -15.55 -4.99
C MET A 177 13.60 -16.67 -5.19
N ALA A 178 14.41 -16.63 -6.25
CA ALA A 178 15.46 -17.62 -6.50
C ALA A 178 16.49 -17.65 -5.36
N THR A 179 16.94 -16.47 -4.88
CA THR A 179 17.84 -16.37 -3.72
C THR A 179 17.19 -16.98 -2.46
N PHE A 180 15.91 -16.66 -2.20
CA PHE A 180 15.20 -17.20 -1.05
C PHE A 180 15.03 -18.72 -1.11
N ILE A 181 14.77 -19.28 -2.30
CA ILE A 181 14.70 -20.74 -2.54
C ILE A 181 16.06 -21.38 -2.25
N ALA A 182 17.15 -20.78 -2.72
CA ALA A 182 18.51 -21.30 -2.51
C ALA A 182 18.90 -21.31 -1.02
N GLU A 183 18.42 -20.38 -0.23
CA GLU A 183 18.67 -20.24 1.22
C GLU A 183 17.68 -21.03 2.10
N ALA A 184 16.62 -21.58 1.53
CA ALA A 184 15.59 -22.30 2.28
C ALA A 184 16.18 -23.50 3.03
N LYS A 185 15.82 -23.65 4.31
CA LYS A 185 16.35 -24.68 5.21
C LYS A 185 15.41 -25.85 5.43
N THR A 186 14.16 -25.74 5.00
CA THR A 186 13.13 -26.78 5.21
C THR A 186 12.23 -26.94 3.99
N VAL A 187 11.74 -28.14 3.76
CA VAL A 187 10.79 -28.46 2.68
C VAL A 187 9.45 -27.70 2.87
N ALA A 188 9.01 -27.55 4.11
CA ALA A 188 7.80 -26.77 4.40
C ALA A 188 7.90 -25.30 3.95
N THR A 189 9.11 -24.71 4.00
CA THR A 189 9.36 -23.36 3.47
C THR A 189 9.26 -23.35 1.95
N LEU A 190 9.77 -24.36 1.27
CA LEU A 190 9.70 -24.48 -0.20
C LEU A 190 8.25 -24.62 -0.67
N GLY A 191 7.40 -25.40 0.05
CA GLY A 191 5.98 -25.50 -0.26
C GLY A 191 5.27 -24.14 -0.26
N LYS A 192 5.48 -23.34 0.80
CA LYS A 192 4.93 -21.98 0.90
C LYS A 192 5.41 -21.05 -0.20
N VAL A 193 6.62 -21.27 -0.70
CA VAL A 193 7.14 -20.47 -1.83
C VAL A 193 6.48 -20.91 -3.13
N GLY A 194 6.22 -22.19 -3.31
CA GLY A 194 5.44 -22.70 -4.45
C GLY A 194 4.08 -22.02 -4.57
N ASP A 195 3.31 -22.00 -3.46
CA ASP A 195 2.00 -21.32 -3.41
C ASP A 195 2.10 -19.83 -3.81
N LYS A 196 3.17 -19.15 -3.42
CA LYS A 196 3.41 -17.76 -3.79
C LYS A 196 3.77 -17.57 -5.26
N ILE A 197 4.52 -18.50 -5.85
CA ILE A 197 4.86 -18.47 -7.27
C ILE A 197 3.56 -18.54 -8.09
N ASP A 198 2.67 -19.44 -7.74
CA ASP A 198 1.38 -19.60 -8.43
C ASP A 198 0.51 -18.36 -8.32
N ALA A 199 0.48 -17.72 -7.13
CA ALA A 199 -0.23 -16.47 -6.93
C ALA A 199 0.37 -15.32 -7.76
N TYR A 200 1.69 -15.14 -7.76
CA TYR A 200 2.37 -14.08 -8.51
C TYR A 200 2.30 -14.28 -10.03
N GLU A 201 2.26 -15.52 -10.51
CA GLU A 201 2.02 -15.82 -11.91
C GLU A 201 0.58 -15.47 -12.30
N SER A 202 -0.41 -15.85 -11.49
CA SER A 202 -1.83 -15.53 -11.67
C SER A 202 -2.09 -14.01 -11.69
N ASP A 203 -1.38 -13.26 -10.85
CA ASP A 203 -1.47 -11.80 -10.76
C ASP A 203 -0.64 -11.08 -11.84
N GLY A 204 0.07 -11.82 -12.72
CA GLY A 204 0.89 -11.26 -13.79
C GLY A 204 2.18 -10.58 -13.31
N GLN A 205 2.61 -10.83 -12.08
CA GLN A 205 3.86 -10.31 -11.52
C GLN A 205 5.08 -11.17 -11.88
N LEU A 206 4.83 -12.43 -12.29
CA LEU A 206 5.81 -13.33 -12.88
C LEU A 206 5.32 -13.76 -14.26
N THR A 207 6.24 -13.89 -15.22
CA THR A 207 5.95 -14.56 -16.48
C THR A 207 5.93 -16.06 -16.28
N ALA A 208 5.28 -16.83 -17.18
CA ALA A 208 5.26 -18.29 -17.14
C ALA A 208 6.69 -18.87 -17.10
N ASP A 209 7.60 -18.34 -17.94
CA ASP A 209 9.00 -18.80 -17.97
C ASP A 209 9.72 -18.56 -16.63
N GLN A 210 9.43 -17.42 -15.97
CA GLN A 210 10.02 -17.10 -14.66
C GLN A 210 9.45 -18.01 -13.56
N ALA A 211 8.16 -18.27 -13.58
CA ALA A 211 7.51 -19.18 -12.64
C ALA A 211 8.03 -20.61 -12.78
N ASP A 212 8.19 -21.10 -14.00
CA ASP A 212 8.74 -22.43 -14.28
C ASP A 212 10.20 -22.57 -13.84
N ALA A 213 11.01 -21.54 -14.06
CA ALA A 213 12.39 -21.53 -13.58
C ALA A 213 12.47 -21.58 -12.03
N LEU A 214 11.56 -20.88 -11.33
CA LEU A 214 11.49 -20.92 -9.87
C LEU A 214 10.97 -22.27 -9.34
N ARG A 215 10.01 -22.90 -10.00
CA ARG A 215 9.53 -24.26 -9.67
C ARG A 215 10.66 -25.30 -9.84
N ALA A 216 11.46 -25.17 -10.92
CA ALA A 216 12.64 -26.00 -11.12
C ALA A 216 13.67 -25.79 -10.00
N ALA A 217 13.92 -24.57 -9.58
CA ALA A 217 14.82 -24.26 -8.47
C ALA A 217 14.31 -24.86 -7.13
N ILE A 218 12.99 -24.85 -6.87
CA ILE A 218 12.39 -25.52 -5.72
C ILE A 218 12.68 -27.03 -5.76
N ALA A 219 12.49 -27.68 -6.90
CA ALA A 219 12.72 -29.11 -7.05
C ALA A 219 14.18 -29.48 -6.75
N VAL A 220 15.12 -28.71 -7.30
CA VAL A 220 16.57 -28.90 -7.02
C VAL A 220 16.86 -28.73 -5.52
N ARG A 221 16.31 -27.70 -4.90
CA ARG A 221 16.55 -27.45 -3.47
C ARG A 221 15.91 -28.51 -2.58
N HIS A 222 14.72 -29.00 -2.96
CA HIS A 222 14.04 -30.10 -2.28
C HIS A 222 14.92 -31.37 -2.25
N ASP A 223 15.48 -31.76 -3.37
CA ASP A 223 16.38 -32.94 -3.46
C ASP A 223 17.65 -32.78 -2.60
N VAL A 224 18.10 -31.55 -2.37
CA VAL A 224 19.21 -31.26 -1.44
C VAL A 224 18.78 -31.41 0.02
N LEU A 225 17.56 -31.02 0.37
CA LEU A 225 17.05 -31.07 1.74
C LEU A 225 16.56 -32.46 2.14
N GLU A 226 16.05 -33.23 1.18
CA GLU A 226 15.62 -34.62 1.33
C GLU A 226 16.27 -35.47 0.23
N PRO A 227 17.56 -35.81 0.35
CA PRO A 227 18.21 -36.65 -0.63
C PRO A 227 17.51 -38.02 -0.64
N LYS A 228 17.02 -38.44 -1.82
CA LYS A 228 16.49 -39.77 -2.02
C LYS A 228 17.57 -40.76 -1.63
N GLU A 229 17.32 -41.60 -0.62
CA GLU A 229 18.20 -42.74 -0.31
C GLU A 229 18.43 -43.53 -1.61
N ALA A 230 19.70 -43.67 -1.95
CA ALA A 230 20.09 -44.51 -3.06
C ALA A 230 19.52 -45.92 -2.79
N ALA A 231 18.57 -46.37 -3.62
CA ALA A 231 18.05 -47.71 -3.55
C ALA A 231 19.25 -48.67 -3.57
N ASP A 232 19.44 -49.41 -2.46
CA ASP A 232 20.45 -50.43 -2.33
C ASP A 232 20.37 -51.36 -3.55
N VAL A 233 21.39 -51.28 -4.37
CA VAL A 233 21.69 -52.31 -5.34
C VAL A 233 22.31 -53.46 -4.54
N VAL A 234 21.47 -54.32 -4.00
CA VAL A 234 21.91 -55.65 -3.52
C VAL A 234 21.86 -56.58 -4.73
N ALA A 235 23.06 -56.93 -5.14
CA ALA A 235 23.32 -58.01 -6.09
C ALA A 235 22.97 -59.37 -5.48
#